data_3c89b8c3eaf23cd76430c3e9540f8774
#
_entry.id   3c89b8c3eaf23cd76430c3e9540f8774
#
_cell.length_a   1.000
_cell.length_b   1.000
_cell.length_c   1.000
_cell.angle_alpha   90.00
_cell.angle_beta   90.00
_cell.angle_gamma   90.00
#
_symmetry.space_group_name_H-M   'P 1'
#
loop_
_entity.id
_entity.type
_entity.pdbx_description
1 polymer ?
#
loop_
_entity_poly.entity_id
_entity_poly.type
_entity_poly.pdbx_seq_one_letter_code
_entity_poly.pdbx_strand_id
1 'polypeptide(L)' 'MANQQPAFEVRLGRIKAVAWENETQNGSRYSVQLSRLYRDGDQWKASTSFGRDDLPLVAKVSDLVHTRIFEEIQEGS' A
#
# COMPACT_ATOMS: atom_id res chain seq x y z
N MET A 1 -6.61 16.42 17.08
CA MET A 1 -6.72 15.88 15.76
C MET A 1 -5.73 14.75 15.55
N ALA A 2 -6.21 13.59 15.25
CA ALA A 2 -5.34 12.44 15.12
C ALA A 2 -4.66 12.43 13.76
N ASN A 3 -3.37 12.27 13.77
CA ASN A 3 -2.63 12.03 12.54
C ASN A 3 -2.71 10.55 12.23
N GLN A 4 -3.38 10.23 11.14
CA GLN A 4 -3.43 8.85 10.72
C GLN A 4 -2.06 8.43 10.21
N GLN A 5 -1.60 7.31 10.69
CA GLN A 5 -0.36 6.73 10.21
C GLN A 5 -0.68 5.43 9.51
N PRO A 6 0.09 5.09 8.47
CA PRO A 6 -0.13 3.81 7.80
C PRO A 6 0.07 2.66 8.76
N ALA A 7 -0.74 1.63 8.60
CA ALA A 7 -0.51 0.40 9.35
C ALA A 7 0.79 -0.26 8.90
N PHE A 8 1.05 -0.24 7.61
CA PHE A 8 2.32 -0.73 7.08
C PHE A 8 2.49 -0.27 5.64
N GLU A 9 3.68 -0.44 5.13
CA GLU A 9 4.00 -0.16 3.74
C GLU A 9 4.74 -1.35 3.14
N VAL A 10 4.52 -1.57 1.85
CA VAL A 10 5.27 -2.56 1.08
C VAL A 10 5.82 -1.86 -0.14
N ARG A 11 7.10 -2.05 -0.40
CA ARG A 11 7.73 -1.44 -1.56
C ARG A 11 8.50 -2.49 -2.31
N LEU A 12 8.34 -2.48 -3.63
CA LEU A 12 9.06 -3.39 -4.51
C LEU A 12 9.47 -2.59 -5.74
N GLY A 13 10.78 -2.33 -5.86
CA GLY A 13 11.24 -1.47 -6.92
C GLY A 13 10.64 -0.08 -6.81
N ARG A 14 10.00 0.37 -7.87
CA ARG A 14 9.37 1.69 -7.88
C ARG A 14 7.91 1.68 -7.47
N ILE A 15 7.38 0.51 -7.15
CA ILE A 15 5.98 0.40 -6.75
C ILE A 15 5.90 0.36 -5.23
N LYS A 16 5.01 1.17 -4.71
CA LYS A 16 4.83 1.30 -3.27
C LYS A 16 3.34 1.13 -2.94
N ALA A 17 3.08 0.38 -1.90
CA ALA A 17 1.72 0.23 -1.38
C ALA A 17 1.71 0.68 0.08
N VAL A 18 0.70 1.45 0.42
CA VAL A 18 0.52 1.93 1.79
C VAL A 18 -0.83 1.43 2.26
N ALA A 19 -0.83 0.72 3.37
CA ALA A 19 -2.06 0.17 3.95
C ALA A 19 -2.46 0.99 5.16
N TRP A 20 -3.73 1.38 5.18
CA TRP A 20 -4.30 2.15 6.27
C TRP A 20 -5.35 1.30 6.96
N GLU A 21 -5.37 1.36 8.26
CA GLU A 21 -6.41 0.67 9.04
C GLU A 21 -7.42 1.70 9.51
N ASN A 22 -8.68 1.47 9.18
CA ASN A 22 -9.77 2.34 9.58
C ASN A 22 -10.72 1.56 10.46
N GLU A 23 -11.07 2.12 11.60
CA GLU A 23 -12.04 1.50 12.48
C GLU A 23 -13.44 1.94 12.10
N THR A 24 -14.33 0.97 12.01
CA THR A 24 -15.72 1.22 11.71
C THR A 24 -16.57 0.57 12.78
N GLN A 25 -17.88 0.83 12.72
CA GLN A 25 -18.81 0.21 13.66
C GLN A 25 -18.81 -1.32 13.55
N ASN A 26 -18.45 -1.82 12.40
CA ASN A 26 -18.45 -3.27 12.15
C ASN A 26 -17.06 -3.88 12.25
N GLY A 27 -16.09 -3.14 12.78
CA GLY A 27 -14.74 -3.63 12.93
C GLY A 27 -13.76 -2.83 12.10
N SER A 28 -12.55 -3.34 12.01
CA SER A 28 -11.49 -2.67 11.27
C SER A 28 -11.53 -3.03 9.80
N ARG A 29 -11.25 -2.05 8.97
CA ARG A 29 -11.11 -2.24 7.54
C ARG A 29 -9.80 -1.65 7.08
N TYR A 30 -9.24 -2.26 6.05
CA TYR A 30 -7.99 -1.78 5.47
C TYR A 30 -8.26 -1.11 4.14
N SER A 31 -7.61 0.02 3.93
CA SER A 31 -7.57 0.69 2.64
C SER A 31 -6.14 0.67 2.15
N VAL A 32 -5.94 0.41 0.88
CA VAL A 32 -4.60 0.31 0.32
C VAL A 32 -4.48 1.27 -0.84
N GLN A 33 -3.40 2.04 -0.85
CA GLN A 33 -3.08 2.92 -1.94
C GLN A 33 -1.81 2.42 -2.61
N LEU A 34 -1.87 2.31 -3.93
CA LEU A 34 -0.71 1.92 -4.72
C LEU A 34 -0.23 3.12 -5.50
N SER A 35 1.08 3.27 -5.58
CA SER A 35 1.67 4.36 -6.34
C SER A 35 2.97 3.90 -6.95
N ARG A 36 3.35 4.61 -8.02
CA ARG A 36 4.64 4.43 -8.69
C ARG A 36 5.49 5.64 -8.36
N LEU A 37 6.65 5.37 -7.79
CA LEU A 37 7.58 6.44 -7.45
C LEU A 37 8.44 6.75 -8.65
N TYR A 38 8.63 8.03 -8.91
CA TYR A 38 9.49 8.44 -10.00
C TYR A 38 10.24 9.71 -9.58
N ARG A 39 11.32 9.94 -10.27
CA ARG A 39 12.15 11.10 -9.96
C ARG A 39 11.91 12.18 -11.00
N ASP A 40 11.66 13.38 -10.51
CA ASP A 40 11.47 14.55 -11.35
C ASP A 40 12.50 15.58 -10.93
N GLY A 41 13.61 15.66 -11.68
CA GLY A 41 14.72 16.48 -11.25
C GLY A 41 15.32 15.95 -9.97
N ASP A 42 15.35 16.77 -8.94
CA ASP A 42 15.88 16.39 -7.64
C ASP A 42 14.81 15.91 -6.67
N GLN A 43 13.57 15.81 -7.13
CA GLN A 43 12.47 15.46 -6.24
C GLN A 43 11.88 14.12 -6.60
N TRP A 44 11.46 13.39 -5.58
CA TRP A 44 10.71 12.16 -5.76
C TRP A 44 9.24 12.47 -5.74
N LYS A 45 8.52 11.90 -6.69
CA LYS A 45 7.09 12.08 -6.80
C LYS A 45 6.40 10.74 -6.93
N ALA A 46 5.11 10.73 -6.68
CA ALA A 46 4.30 9.53 -6.78
C ALA A 46 3.21 9.73 -7.81
N SER A 47 2.95 8.68 -8.56
CA SER A 47 1.91 8.67 -9.58
C SER A 47 1.02 7.48 -9.37
N THR A 48 -0.26 7.63 -9.67
CA THR A 48 -1.20 6.50 -9.65
C THR A 48 -1.37 5.87 -11.02
N SER A 49 -0.57 6.30 -11.99
CA SER A 49 -0.56 5.70 -13.32
C SER A 49 0.61 4.74 -13.42
N PHE A 50 0.39 3.60 -14.03
CA PHE A 50 1.39 2.55 -14.14
C PHE A 50 1.63 2.18 -15.59
N GLY A 51 2.90 2.01 -15.93
CA GLY A 51 3.25 1.54 -17.25
C GLY A 51 3.09 0.04 -17.37
N ARG A 52 3.15 -0.44 -18.61
CA ARG A 52 2.99 -1.86 -18.86
C ARG A 52 4.02 -2.68 -18.07
N ASP A 53 5.24 -2.20 -18.01
CA ASP A 53 6.30 -2.92 -17.34
C ASP A 53 6.20 -2.87 -15.82
N ASP A 54 5.37 -1.98 -15.30
CA ASP A 54 5.15 -1.90 -13.86
C ASP A 54 4.10 -2.90 -13.37
N LEU A 55 3.29 -3.41 -14.27
CA LEU A 55 2.15 -4.23 -13.88
C LEU A 55 2.53 -5.51 -13.14
N PRO A 56 3.60 -6.23 -13.53
CA PRO A 56 4.00 -7.39 -12.74
C PRO A 56 4.39 -7.01 -11.31
N LEU A 57 5.02 -5.86 -11.14
CA LEU A 57 5.38 -5.38 -9.80
C LEU A 57 4.14 -5.00 -9.02
N VAL A 58 3.17 -4.36 -9.67
CA VAL A 58 1.91 -4.01 -9.02
C VAL A 58 1.20 -5.28 -8.54
N ALA A 59 1.17 -6.30 -9.37
CA ALA A 59 0.54 -7.56 -9.01
C ALA A 59 1.24 -8.19 -7.80
N LYS A 60 2.56 -8.19 -7.80
CA LYS A 60 3.31 -8.80 -6.71
C LYS A 60 3.14 -8.01 -5.41
N VAL A 61 3.19 -6.69 -5.50
CA VAL A 61 3.00 -5.85 -4.32
C VAL A 61 1.59 -6.05 -3.77
N SER A 62 0.60 -6.11 -4.63
CA SER A 62 -0.77 -6.35 -4.19
C SER A 62 -0.90 -7.68 -3.47
N ASP A 63 -0.25 -8.71 -3.99
CA ASP A 63 -0.27 -10.02 -3.35
C ASP A 63 0.40 -9.98 -1.97
N LEU A 64 1.54 -9.31 -1.87
CA LEU A 64 2.25 -9.20 -0.61
C LEU A 64 1.42 -8.44 0.43
N VAL A 65 0.76 -7.37 0.00
CA VAL A 65 -0.08 -6.59 0.89
C VAL A 65 -1.26 -7.42 1.37
N HIS A 66 -1.89 -8.14 0.46
CA HIS A 66 -3.04 -8.97 0.79
C HIS A 66 -2.64 -10.03 1.82
N THR A 67 -1.51 -10.67 1.61
CA THR A 67 -1.01 -11.67 2.54
C THR A 67 -0.78 -11.06 3.91
N ARG A 68 -0.19 -9.88 3.96
CA ARG A 68 0.11 -9.23 5.22
C ARG A 68 -1.15 -8.85 5.98
N ILE A 69 -2.14 -8.31 5.27
CA ILE A 69 -3.41 -7.97 5.89
C ILE A 69 -4.07 -9.22 6.45
N PHE A 70 -4.05 -10.29 5.68
CA PHE A 70 -4.65 -11.55 6.11
C PHE A 70 -3.99 -12.07 7.38
N GLU A 71 -2.67 -11.99 7.45
CA GLU A 71 -1.94 -12.43 8.63
C GLU A 71 -2.29 -11.58 9.86
N GLU A 72 -2.40 -10.29 9.68
CA GLU A 72 -2.72 -9.42 10.80
C GLU A 72 -4.13 -9.63 11.31
N ILE A 73 -5.08 -9.88 10.42
CA ILE A 73 -6.44 -10.19 10.82
C ILE A 73 -6.47 -11.48 11.64
N GLN A 74 -5.75 -12.49 11.21
CA GLN A 74 -5.73 -13.77 11.93
C GLN A 74 -5.09 -13.62 13.28
N GLU A 75 -4.04 -12.83 13.39
CA GLU A 75 -3.38 -12.64 14.68
C GLU A 75 -4.24 -11.86 15.64
N GLY A 76 -5.11 -10.99 15.12
CA GLY A 76 -5.96 -10.18 15.96
C GLY A 76 -7.22 -10.87 16.43
N SER A 77 -7.45 -12.07 16.00
CA SER A 77 -8.70 -12.76 16.36
C SER A 77 -8.56 -13.68 17.58
#